data_1835465477f99072ee444f03a3b3894f
#
_entry.id   1835465477f99072ee444f03a3b3894f
#
_cell.length_a   1.000
_cell.length_b   1.000
_cell.length_c   1.000
_cell.angle_alpha   90.00
_cell.angle_beta   90.00
_cell.angle_gamma   90.00
#
_symmetry.space_group_name_H-M   'P 1'
#
loop_
_entity.id
_entity.type
_entity.pdbx_description
1 polymer ?
#
loop_
_entity_poly.entity_id
_entity_poly.type
_entity_poly.pdbx_seq_one_letter_code
_entity_poly.pdbx_strand_id
1 'polypeptide(L)'
;DWSAVAAERHTCTARHCPRYKDCSYYNARTQLAEANVIVANHDLVLASLGMKTLPELDNCLVIFDEGHHLPAVALDQFSSAMDMSNLRWLDKLPKILQEVSSALQLHIGEDVATVTSQLKQALTQLARMAMDMVWAQTGQNARGEGQDGTLRFAHGVLPEALTETVTQIQAQATGLSKALEALGVEVKAIAKEDPAQATQCAQQYAKLGGLVPRLGAIVSTASLLLEHGEQPLAKGLQAESEHGYLTMTAHACPIVPGDHVEVQPRAVQV
;
A
#
# COMPACT_ATOMS: atom_id res chain seq x y z
N ASP A 1 10.24 3.02 18.46
CA ASP A 1 9.60 2.66 17.20
C ASP A 1 8.62 3.76 16.78
N TRP A 2 9.00 4.49 15.73
CA TRP A 2 8.20 5.61 15.23
C TRP A 2 6.80 5.15 14.74
N SER A 3 6.72 4.00 14.08
CA SER A 3 5.47 3.43 13.59
C SER A 3 4.40 3.19 14.67
N ALA A 4 4.81 3.03 15.93
CA ALA A 4 3.88 2.82 17.04
C ALA A 4 3.17 4.12 17.49
N VAL A 5 3.70 5.29 17.13
CA VAL A 5 3.20 6.61 17.55
C VAL A 5 2.82 7.50 16.36
N ALA A 6 3.15 7.10 15.14
CA ALA A 6 2.81 7.84 13.93
C ALA A 6 1.29 7.88 13.71
N ALA A 7 0.77 9.04 13.33
CA ALA A 7 -0.62 9.20 12.93
C ALA A 7 -0.75 8.81 11.44
N GLU A 8 -1.08 7.55 11.19
CA GLU A 8 -1.31 7.04 9.84
C GLU A 8 -2.80 6.96 9.52
N ARG A 9 -3.15 7.10 8.23
CA ARG A 9 -4.54 7.05 7.75
C ARG A 9 -5.29 5.79 8.21
N HIS A 10 -4.60 4.66 8.24
CA HIS A 10 -5.19 3.36 8.51
C HIS A 10 -5.18 2.97 9.99
N THR A 11 -4.41 3.66 10.84
CA THR A 11 -4.30 3.37 12.28
C THR A 11 -4.97 4.41 13.16
N CYS A 12 -5.36 5.57 12.60
CA CYS A 12 -5.92 6.70 13.35
C CYS A 12 -7.42 6.84 13.14
N THR A 13 -8.18 6.95 14.23
CA THR A 13 -9.63 7.18 14.22
C THR A 13 -10.01 8.65 14.01
N ALA A 14 -9.03 9.52 13.78
CA ALA A 14 -9.21 10.94 13.49
C ALA A 14 -10.05 11.66 14.59
N ARG A 15 -11.14 12.33 14.19
CA ARG A 15 -12.02 13.09 15.09
C ARG A 15 -12.66 12.25 16.21
N HIS A 16 -12.68 10.93 16.07
CA HIS A 16 -13.21 10.00 17.07
C HIS A 16 -12.13 9.48 18.03
N CYS A 17 -10.89 9.96 17.89
CA CYS A 17 -9.80 9.64 18.82
C CYS A 17 -10.01 10.38 20.15
N PRO A 18 -9.92 9.70 21.32
CA PRO A 18 -10.04 10.35 22.63
C PRO A 18 -9.02 11.47 22.87
N ARG A 19 -7.87 11.42 22.17
CA ARG A 19 -6.79 12.40 22.25
C ARG A 19 -6.77 13.41 21.10
N TYR A 20 -7.85 13.51 20.32
CA TYR A 20 -7.89 14.37 19.13
C TYR A 20 -7.54 15.84 19.43
N LYS A 21 -8.05 16.39 20.55
CA LYS A 21 -7.83 17.80 20.95
C LYS A 21 -6.37 18.09 21.32
N ASP A 22 -5.67 17.10 21.88
CA ASP A 22 -4.28 17.22 22.34
C ASP A 22 -3.30 16.61 21.31
N CYS A 23 -3.79 16.23 20.12
CA CYS A 23 -2.98 15.58 19.12
C CYS A 23 -2.11 16.59 18.37
N SER A 24 -0.78 16.45 18.47
CA SER A 24 0.19 17.31 17.79
C SER A 24 0.04 17.29 16.27
N TYR A 25 -0.27 16.12 15.69
CA TYR A 25 -0.50 15.98 14.25
C TYR A 25 -1.71 16.81 13.79
N TYR A 26 -2.87 16.70 14.48
CA TYR A 26 -4.05 17.46 14.09
C TYR A 26 -3.94 18.95 14.38
N ASN A 27 -3.25 19.32 15.45
CA ASN A 27 -2.96 20.72 15.75
C ASN A 27 -2.08 21.35 14.65
N ALA A 28 -1.00 20.67 14.22
CA ALA A 28 -0.16 21.11 13.11
C ALA A 28 -0.97 21.19 11.80
N ARG A 29 -1.80 20.20 11.52
CA ARG A 29 -2.63 20.17 10.31
C ARG A 29 -3.66 21.30 10.27
N THR A 30 -4.22 21.69 11.40
CA THR A 30 -5.14 22.84 11.47
C THR A 30 -4.42 24.15 11.13
N GLN A 31 -3.16 24.29 11.55
CA GLN A 31 -2.36 25.48 11.24
C GLN A 31 -2.00 25.61 9.75
N LEU A 32 -1.95 24.49 9.01
CA LEU A 32 -1.71 24.52 7.55
C LEU A 32 -2.79 25.30 6.79
N ALA A 33 -4.04 25.28 7.24
CA ALA A 33 -5.13 26.00 6.59
C ALA A 33 -5.00 27.53 6.71
N GLU A 34 -4.25 28.02 7.71
CA GLU A 34 -4.03 29.45 7.99
C GLU A 34 -2.63 29.91 7.55
N ALA A 35 -1.77 29.00 7.09
CA ALA A 35 -0.41 29.29 6.71
C ALA A 35 -0.32 29.99 5.36
N ASN A 36 0.44 31.10 5.29
CA ASN A 36 0.73 31.77 4.04
C ASN A 36 1.85 31.10 3.23
N VAL A 37 2.73 30.37 3.89
CA VAL A 37 3.84 29.62 3.29
C VAL A 37 3.89 28.24 3.91
N ILE A 38 3.92 27.20 3.08
CA ILE A 38 4.07 25.80 3.49
C ILE A 38 5.33 25.26 2.82
N VAL A 39 6.26 24.72 3.62
CA VAL A 39 7.42 24.01 3.13
C VAL A 39 7.20 22.52 3.32
N ALA A 40 7.27 21.76 2.24
CA ALA A 40 7.06 20.32 2.23
C ALA A 40 8.11 19.63 1.35
N ASN A 41 8.43 18.36 1.62
CA ASN A 41 9.23 17.57 0.69
C ASN A 41 8.37 17.12 -0.53
N HIS A 42 9.03 16.70 -1.60
CA HIS A 42 8.37 16.27 -2.83
C HIS A 42 7.41 15.09 -2.59
N ASP A 43 7.80 14.13 -1.75
CA ASP A 43 6.98 12.96 -1.40
C ASP A 43 5.64 13.37 -0.80
N LEU A 44 5.65 14.30 0.15
CA LEU A 44 4.43 14.79 0.81
C LEU A 44 3.53 15.54 -0.18
N VAL A 45 4.11 16.33 -1.10
CA VAL A 45 3.34 17.03 -2.13
C VAL A 45 2.66 16.02 -3.05
N LEU A 46 3.41 15.05 -3.59
CA LEU A 46 2.87 14.03 -4.48
C LEU A 46 1.84 13.13 -3.79
N ALA A 47 2.12 12.67 -2.56
CA ALA A 47 1.17 11.89 -1.76
C ALA A 47 -0.11 12.67 -1.47
N SER A 48 -0.05 14.00 -1.34
CA SER A 48 -1.22 14.83 -1.06
C SER A 48 -2.19 14.93 -2.22
N LEU A 49 -1.72 14.75 -3.47
CA LEU A 49 -2.59 14.76 -4.65
C LEU A 49 -3.65 13.64 -4.56
N GLY A 50 -3.28 12.48 -4.02
CA GLY A 50 -4.22 11.37 -3.81
C GLY A 50 -4.94 11.39 -2.45
N MET A 51 -4.30 11.93 -1.39
CA MET A 51 -4.77 11.79 0.00
C MET A 51 -5.27 13.08 0.65
N LYS A 52 -5.21 14.22 -0.03
CA LYS A 52 -5.60 15.56 0.47
C LYS A 52 -5.00 15.87 1.86
N THR A 53 -3.72 15.57 2.04
CA THR A 53 -3.00 15.83 3.29
C THR A 53 -2.59 17.28 3.43
N LEU A 54 -2.30 17.95 2.33
CA LEU A 54 -2.07 19.39 2.23
C LEU A 54 -3.35 20.12 1.81
N PRO A 55 -3.46 21.45 2.00
CA PRO A 55 -4.53 22.26 1.42
C PRO A 55 -4.61 22.12 -0.10
N GLU A 56 -5.78 22.37 -0.67
CA GLU A 56 -5.96 22.34 -2.13
C GLU A 56 -5.06 23.38 -2.81
N LEU A 57 -4.41 22.96 -3.89
CA LEU A 57 -3.38 23.79 -4.57
C LEU A 57 -3.96 24.83 -5.55
N ASP A 58 -5.28 24.90 -5.70
CA ASP A 58 -5.96 25.72 -6.72
C ASP A 58 -5.65 27.21 -6.65
N ASN A 59 -5.30 27.71 -5.47
CA ASN A 59 -4.96 29.12 -5.23
C ASN A 59 -3.54 29.28 -4.66
N CYS A 60 -2.66 28.33 -4.92
CA CYS A 60 -1.29 28.33 -4.41
C CYS A 60 -0.27 28.49 -5.54
N LEU A 61 0.82 29.20 -5.26
CA LEU A 61 2.03 29.12 -6.07
C LEU A 61 2.88 27.98 -5.53
N VAL A 62 3.11 26.95 -6.36
CA VAL A 62 3.96 25.82 -6.00
C VAL A 62 5.34 26.03 -6.60
N ILE A 63 6.36 26.03 -5.75
CA ILE A 63 7.78 26.17 -6.16
C ILE A 63 8.47 24.87 -5.82
N PHE A 64 8.98 24.17 -6.84
CA PHE A 64 9.80 22.97 -6.65
C PHE A 64 11.26 23.35 -6.63
N ASP A 65 11.89 23.28 -5.46
CA ASP A 65 13.33 23.36 -5.31
C ASP A 65 13.94 22.03 -5.74
N GLU A 66 15.14 22.05 -6.37
CA GLU A 66 15.79 20.84 -6.90
C GLU A 66 14.84 19.96 -7.75
N GLY A 67 14.03 20.59 -8.60
CA GLY A 67 12.99 19.93 -9.37
C GLY A 67 13.44 18.76 -10.24
N HIS A 68 14.75 18.60 -10.47
CA HIS A 68 15.35 17.47 -11.18
C HIS A 68 15.17 16.13 -10.44
N HIS A 69 14.89 16.15 -9.13
CA HIS A 69 14.56 14.94 -8.34
C HIS A 69 13.10 14.51 -8.50
N LEU A 70 12.21 15.42 -8.92
CA LEU A 70 10.77 15.16 -8.99
C LEU A 70 10.39 13.93 -9.81
N PRO A 71 10.99 13.67 -10.99
CA PRO A 71 10.66 12.46 -11.77
C PRO A 71 10.97 11.16 -11.02
N ALA A 72 12.09 11.10 -10.31
CA ALA A 72 12.47 9.92 -9.53
C ALA A 72 11.52 9.69 -8.36
N VAL A 73 11.20 10.76 -7.62
CA VAL A 73 10.24 10.70 -6.50
C VAL A 73 8.85 10.31 -6.99
N ALA A 74 8.41 10.81 -8.16
CA ALA A 74 7.12 10.46 -8.74
C ALA A 74 7.08 8.98 -9.16
N LEU A 75 8.15 8.46 -9.77
CA LEU A 75 8.25 7.04 -10.11
C LEU A 75 8.15 6.17 -8.85
N ASP A 76 8.84 6.53 -7.78
CA ASP A 76 8.79 5.80 -6.51
C ASP A 76 7.39 5.86 -5.88
N GLN A 77 6.77 7.04 -5.85
CA GLN A 77 5.43 7.25 -5.29
C GLN A 77 4.33 6.47 -6.03
N PHE A 78 4.43 6.34 -7.35
CA PHE A 78 3.44 5.63 -8.18
C PHE A 78 3.83 4.17 -8.47
N SER A 79 5.00 3.73 -8.03
CA SER A 79 5.38 2.33 -8.09
C SER A 79 4.57 1.50 -7.08
N SER A 80 4.34 0.26 -7.43
CA SER A 80 3.74 -0.69 -6.51
C SER A 80 4.56 -1.96 -6.47
N ALA A 81 4.76 -2.49 -5.26
CA ALA A 81 5.55 -3.67 -5.03
C ALA A 81 4.81 -4.65 -4.11
N MET A 82 4.90 -5.92 -4.42
CA MET A 82 4.30 -7.02 -3.67
C MET A 82 5.39 -7.99 -3.21
N ASP A 83 5.67 -8.01 -1.90
CA ASP A 83 6.56 -8.99 -1.28
C ASP A 83 5.85 -10.36 -1.18
N MET A 84 6.45 -11.38 -1.80
CA MET A 84 5.94 -12.74 -1.82
C MET A 84 6.70 -13.67 -0.85
N SER A 85 7.64 -13.16 -0.08
CA SER A 85 8.54 -13.95 0.78
C SER A 85 8.13 -13.89 2.25
N ASN A 86 7.75 -12.73 2.76
CA ASN A 86 7.38 -12.56 4.16
C ASN A 86 5.86 -12.63 4.37
N LEU A 87 5.30 -13.83 4.33
CA LEU A 87 3.84 -14.07 4.41
C LEU A 87 3.33 -14.43 5.82
N ARG A 88 4.20 -14.37 6.85
CA ARG A 88 3.81 -14.75 8.24
C ARG A 88 2.69 -13.88 8.83
N TRP A 89 2.54 -12.66 8.34
CA TRP A 89 1.48 -11.77 8.80
C TRP A 89 0.09 -12.24 8.35
N LEU A 90 -0.01 -12.95 7.23
CA LEU A 90 -1.27 -13.56 6.79
C LEU A 90 -1.77 -14.60 7.79
N ASP A 91 -0.89 -15.37 8.44
CA ASP A 91 -1.30 -16.35 9.45
C ASP A 91 -1.95 -15.69 10.68
N LYS A 92 -1.63 -14.42 10.93
CA LYS A 92 -2.19 -13.65 12.05
C LYS A 92 -3.49 -12.92 11.71
N LEU A 93 -3.76 -12.71 10.41
CA LEU A 93 -4.88 -11.90 9.94
C LEU A 93 -6.24 -12.42 10.43
N PRO A 94 -6.60 -13.72 10.28
CA PRO A 94 -7.90 -14.20 10.74
C PRO A 94 -8.09 -14.00 12.25
N LYS A 95 -7.04 -14.24 13.04
CA LYS A 95 -7.07 -14.06 14.50
C LYS A 95 -7.31 -12.60 14.88
N ILE A 96 -6.61 -11.66 14.23
CA ILE A 96 -6.78 -10.22 14.48
C ILE A 96 -8.21 -9.80 14.16
N LEU A 97 -8.76 -10.22 13.02
CA LEU A 97 -10.13 -9.90 12.64
C LEU A 97 -11.14 -10.47 13.64
N GLN A 98 -10.95 -11.71 14.08
CA GLN A 98 -11.79 -12.32 15.09
C GLN A 98 -11.71 -11.61 16.44
N GLU A 99 -10.51 -11.22 16.88
CA GLU A 99 -10.32 -10.44 18.11
C GLU A 99 -11.07 -9.09 18.05
N VAL A 100 -10.95 -8.37 16.93
CA VAL A 100 -11.61 -7.07 16.74
C VAL A 100 -13.12 -7.24 16.73
N SER A 101 -13.64 -8.20 15.96
CA SER A 101 -15.09 -8.43 15.87
C SER A 101 -15.68 -8.86 17.21
N SER A 102 -15.00 -9.76 17.93
CA SER A 102 -15.46 -10.21 19.24
C SER A 102 -15.45 -9.09 20.30
N ALA A 103 -14.41 -8.25 20.28
CA ALA A 103 -14.27 -7.14 21.25
C ALA A 103 -15.37 -6.09 21.10
N LEU A 104 -15.91 -5.92 19.89
CA LEU A 104 -16.92 -4.89 19.58
C LEU A 104 -18.27 -5.50 19.18
N GLN A 105 -18.44 -6.82 19.32
CA GLN A 105 -19.64 -7.58 18.95
C GLN A 105 -20.08 -7.38 17.49
N LEU A 106 -19.07 -7.26 16.59
CA LEU A 106 -19.28 -7.09 15.16
C LEU A 106 -19.34 -8.44 14.45
N HIS A 107 -19.98 -8.48 13.29
CA HIS A 107 -20.07 -9.69 12.49
C HIS A 107 -19.13 -9.64 11.27
N ILE A 108 -18.36 -10.71 11.07
CA ILE A 108 -17.53 -10.86 9.87
C ILE A 108 -18.26 -11.81 8.94
N GLY A 109 -18.72 -11.29 7.77
CA GLY A 109 -19.59 -12.04 6.87
C GLY A 109 -18.93 -13.08 5.97
N GLU A 110 -17.58 -13.16 5.95
CA GLU A 110 -16.83 -14.06 5.07
C GLU A 110 -15.99 -15.06 5.86
N ASP A 111 -15.72 -16.23 5.27
CA ASP A 111 -14.71 -17.17 5.78
C ASP A 111 -13.30 -16.64 5.53
N VAL A 112 -12.92 -15.65 6.34
CA VAL A 112 -11.62 -14.98 6.27
C VAL A 112 -10.46 -15.97 6.37
N ALA A 113 -10.61 -17.03 7.14
CA ALA A 113 -9.55 -18.02 7.34
C ALA A 113 -9.24 -18.78 6.04
N THR A 114 -10.28 -19.23 5.35
CA THR A 114 -10.15 -19.91 4.05
C THR A 114 -9.56 -18.98 2.99
N VAL A 115 -10.10 -17.76 2.83
CA VAL A 115 -9.60 -16.80 1.83
C VAL A 115 -8.16 -16.42 2.11
N THR A 116 -7.77 -16.21 3.38
CA THR A 116 -6.39 -15.91 3.77
C THR A 116 -5.43 -17.06 3.44
N SER A 117 -5.86 -18.29 3.69
CA SER A 117 -5.08 -19.50 3.35
C SER A 117 -4.87 -19.62 1.83
N GLN A 118 -5.92 -19.38 1.05
CA GLN A 118 -5.86 -19.40 -0.42
C GLN A 118 -4.94 -18.30 -0.94
N LEU A 119 -5.05 -17.07 -0.42
CA LEU A 119 -4.15 -15.97 -0.79
C LEU A 119 -2.69 -16.33 -0.51
N LYS A 120 -2.41 -16.87 0.68
CA LYS A 120 -1.05 -17.30 1.03
C LYS A 120 -0.52 -18.39 0.10
N GLN A 121 -1.34 -19.36 -0.29
CA GLN A 121 -0.98 -20.40 -1.24
C GLN A 121 -0.68 -19.82 -2.62
N ALA A 122 -1.54 -18.94 -3.13
CA ALA A 122 -1.36 -18.29 -4.43
C ALA A 122 -0.08 -17.41 -4.47
N LEU A 123 0.19 -16.64 -3.40
CA LEU A 123 1.44 -15.88 -3.29
C LEU A 123 2.68 -16.78 -3.24
N THR A 124 2.61 -17.89 -2.51
CA THR A 124 3.71 -18.88 -2.45
C THR A 124 3.93 -19.54 -3.81
N GLN A 125 2.86 -19.84 -4.54
CA GLN A 125 2.94 -20.40 -5.89
C GLN A 125 3.56 -19.38 -6.84
N LEU A 126 3.10 -18.12 -6.81
CA LEU A 126 3.67 -17.06 -7.64
C LEU A 126 5.16 -16.86 -7.35
N ALA A 127 5.57 -16.87 -6.08
CA ALA A 127 6.98 -16.77 -5.71
C ALA A 127 7.86 -17.89 -6.32
N ARG A 128 7.36 -19.13 -6.32
CA ARG A 128 8.05 -20.27 -6.94
C ARG A 128 8.19 -20.10 -8.45
N MET A 129 7.09 -19.78 -9.14
CA MET A 129 7.10 -19.55 -10.59
C MET A 129 8.01 -18.38 -10.96
N ALA A 130 7.97 -17.29 -10.17
CA ALA A 130 8.83 -16.13 -10.33
C ALA A 130 10.31 -16.50 -10.20
N MET A 131 10.65 -17.29 -9.20
CA MET A 131 12.00 -17.77 -8.93
C MET A 131 12.53 -18.60 -10.11
N ASP A 132 11.73 -19.56 -10.59
CA ASP A 132 12.10 -20.41 -11.73
C ASP A 132 12.36 -19.56 -12.99
N MET A 133 11.54 -18.53 -13.22
CA MET A 133 11.70 -17.63 -14.38
C MET A 133 12.94 -16.74 -14.26
N VAL A 134 13.21 -16.16 -13.09
CA VAL A 134 14.40 -15.33 -12.85
C VAL A 134 15.66 -16.16 -13.06
N TRP A 135 15.73 -17.37 -12.54
CA TRP A 135 16.90 -18.23 -12.70
C TRP A 135 17.08 -18.79 -14.10
N ALA A 136 15.99 -19.11 -14.79
CA ALA A 136 16.06 -19.51 -16.19
C ALA A 136 16.70 -18.43 -17.09
N GLN A 137 16.41 -17.15 -16.80
CA GLN A 137 16.97 -16.04 -17.56
C GLN A 137 18.42 -15.72 -17.19
N THR A 138 18.79 -15.83 -15.91
CA THR A 138 20.13 -15.50 -15.44
C THR A 138 21.14 -16.63 -15.67
N GLY A 139 20.70 -17.79 -16.13
CA GLY A 139 21.55 -18.96 -16.35
C GLY A 139 22.11 -19.57 -15.07
N GLN A 140 21.56 -19.23 -13.92
CA GLN A 140 22.04 -19.68 -12.63
C GLN A 140 21.17 -20.83 -12.10
N ASN A 141 21.82 -21.88 -11.68
CA ASN A 141 21.16 -22.98 -10.97
C ASN A 141 20.79 -22.49 -9.55
N ALA A 142 19.64 -22.95 -9.05
CA ALA A 142 19.02 -22.67 -7.77
C ALA A 142 19.88 -22.84 -6.50
N ARG A 143 21.19 -23.04 -6.61
CA ARG A 143 22.14 -23.36 -5.55
C ARG A 143 23.27 -22.35 -5.38
N GLY A 144 23.27 -21.26 -6.15
CA GLY A 144 24.26 -20.19 -5.98
C GLY A 144 23.84 -19.28 -4.82
N GLU A 145 24.53 -19.34 -3.68
CA GLU A 145 24.37 -18.39 -2.60
C GLU A 145 24.66 -16.96 -3.10
N GLY A 146 23.75 -16.04 -2.89
CA GLY A 146 24.01 -14.61 -2.84
C GLY A 146 23.93 -13.85 -4.17
N GLN A 147 23.04 -14.22 -5.11
CA GLN A 147 22.92 -13.42 -6.32
C GLN A 147 21.50 -12.85 -6.51
N ASP A 148 21.47 -11.52 -6.63
CA ASP A 148 20.29 -10.76 -6.97
C ASP A 148 19.95 -10.98 -8.44
N GLY A 149 18.67 -11.11 -8.77
CA GLY A 149 18.19 -11.29 -10.13
C GLY A 149 16.97 -10.44 -10.40
N THR A 150 16.96 -9.75 -11.54
CA THR A 150 15.78 -8.97 -11.97
C THR A 150 15.32 -9.48 -13.33
N LEU A 151 14.05 -9.86 -13.41
CA LEU A 151 13.37 -10.22 -14.65
C LEU A 151 12.40 -9.11 -15.03
N ARG A 152 12.67 -8.38 -16.09
CA ARG A 152 11.75 -7.39 -16.66
C ARG A 152 10.88 -8.04 -17.72
N PHE A 153 9.58 -7.79 -17.67
CA PHE A 153 8.66 -8.31 -18.67
C PHE A 153 8.76 -7.49 -19.96
N ALA A 154 8.94 -8.19 -21.08
CA ALA A 154 9.02 -7.56 -22.39
C ALA A 154 7.74 -6.73 -22.65
N HIS A 155 7.92 -5.48 -23.05
CA HIS A 155 6.83 -4.53 -23.32
C HIS A 155 5.85 -4.34 -22.15
N GLY A 156 6.25 -4.66 -20.91
CA GLY A 156 5.37 -4.59 -19.73
C GLY A 156 4.22 -5.60 -19.76
N VAL A 157 4.32 -6.66 -20.55
CA VAL A 157 3.28 -7.68 -20.66
C VAL A 157 3.54 -8.79 -19.64
N LEU A 158 2.55 -9.06 -18.78
CA LEU A 158 2.62 -10.18 -17.85
C LEU A 158 2.67 -11.50 -18.62
N PRO A 159 3.63 -12.40 -18.35
CA PRO A 159 3.65 -13.72 -18.95
C PRO A 159 2.36 -14.50 -18.70
N GLU A 160 1.81 -15.14 -19.73
CA GLU A 160 0.55 -15.88 -19.66
C GLU A 160 0.54 -16.92 -18.53
N ALA A 161 1.66 -17.59 -18.31
CA ALA A 161 1.81 -18.56 -17.23
C ALA A 161 1.54 -18.00 -15.82
N LEU A 162 1.71 -16.69 -15.60
CA LEU A 162 1.47 -16.03 -14.31
C LEU A 162 0.06 -15.44 -14.18
N THR A 163 -0.66 -15.25 -15.29
CA THR A 163 -1.92 -14.49 -15.35
C THR A 163 -2.99 -15.06 -14.43
N GLU A 164 -3.20 -16.38 -14.46
CA GLU A 164 -4.21 -17.02 -13.61
C GLU A 164 -3.91 -16.84 -12.12
N THR A 165 -2.66 -17.08 -11.71
CA THR A 165 -2.22 -16.96 -10.32
C THR A 165 -2.34 -15.52 -9.83
N VAL A 166 -1.94 -14.53 -10.65
CA VAL A 166 -2.04 -13.10 -10.30
C VAL A 166 -3.51 -12.67 -10.20
N THR A 167 -4.38 -13.18 -11.07
CA THR A 167 -5.84 -12.93 -11.02
C THR A 167 -6.46 -13.46 -9.73
N GLN A 168 -6.07 -14.67 -9.31
CA GLN A 168 -6.52 -15.24 -8.03
C GLN A 168 -6.05 -14.40 -6.85
N ILE A 169 -4.78 -13.98 -6.85
CA ILE A 169 -4.22 -13.11 -5.80
C ILE A 169 -5.00 -11.80 -5.73
N GLN A 170 -5.27 -11.16 -6.86
CA GLN A 170 -6.03 -9.91 -6.92
C GLN A 170 -7.43 -10.08 -6.31
N ALA A 171 -8.15 -11.11 -6.72
CA ALA A 171 -9.52 -11.36 -6.23
C ALA A 171 -9.55 -11.59 -4.72
N GLN A 172 -8.68 -12.46 -4.21
CA GLN A 172 -8.63 -12.83 -2.79
C GLN A 172 -8.15 -11.65 -1.91
N ALA A 173 -7.11 -10.92 -2.34
CA ALA A 173 -6.63 -9.75 -1.62
C ALA A 173 -7.67 -8.61 -1.61
N THR A 174 -8.41 -8.41 -2.72
CA THR A 174 -9.50 -7.44 -2.79
C THR A 174 -10.65 -7.80 -1.85
N GLY A 175 -11.04 -9.07 -1.76
CA GLY A 175 -12.05 -9.54 -0.81
C GLY A 175 -11.64 -9.26 0.63
N LEU A 176 -10.41 -9.62 1.01
CA LEU A 176 -9.88 -9.34 2.35
C LEU A 176 -9.75 -7.84 2.65
N SER A 177 -9.34 -7.02 1.68
CA SER A 177 -9.29 -5.56 1.83
C SER A 177 -10.67 -4.98 2.11
N LYS A 178 -11.69 -5.40 1.36
CA LYS A 178 -13.08 -4.95 1.58
C LYS A 178 -13.61 -5.36 2.96
N ALA A 179 -13.29 -6.57 3.41
CA ALA A 179 -13.68 -7.04 4.74
C ALA A 179 -13.02 -6.19 5.85
N LEU A 180 -11.73 -5.87 5.71
CA LEU A 180 -11.02 -4.97 6.62
C LEU A 180 -11.59 -3.56 6.63
N GLU A 181 -11.88 -3.01 5.46
CA GLU A 181 -12.47 -1.67 5.32
C GLU A 181 -13.86 -1.60 5.95
N ALA A 182 -14.71 -2.59 5.68
CA ALA A 182 -16.05 -2.67 6.27
C ALA A 182 -15.97 -2.71 7.80
N LEU A 183 -15.12 -3.58 8.36
CA LEU A 183 -14.92 -3.66 9.80
C LEU A 183 -14.37 -2.33 10.36
N GLY A 184 -13.46 -1.69 9.65
CA GLY A 184 -12.92 -0.37 10.03
C GLY A 184 -13.97 0.73 10.05
N VAL A 185 -14.94 0.70 9.12
CA VAL A 185 -16.08 1.65 9.10
C VAL A 185 -16.98 1.42 10.31
N GLU A 186 -17.30 0.17 10.64
CA GLU A 186 -18.13 -0.16 11.80
C GLU A 186 -17.46 0.24 13.12
N VAL A 187 -16.14 -0.02 13.27
CA VAL A 187 -15.38 0.42 14.45
C VAL A 187 -15.46 1.95 14.63
N LYS A 188 -15.35 2.71 13.55
CA LYS A 188 -15.48 4.18 13.61
C LYS A 188 -16.91 4.63 13.91
N ALA A 189 -17.92 3.91 13.43
CA ALA A 189 -19.33 4.20 13.74
C ALA A 189 -19.60 4.05 15.23
N ILE A 190 -19.14 2.95 15.85
CA ILE A 190 -19.26 2.75 17.31
C ILE A 190 -18.57 3.87 18.09
N ALA A 191 -17.34 4.24 17.69
CA ALA A 191 -16.61 5.33 18.36
C ALA A 191 -17.31 6.69 18.26
N LYS A 192 -18.12 6.90 17.21
CA LYS A 192 -18.92 8.11 17.01
C LYS A 192 -20.18 8.10 17.86
N GLU A 193 -20.85 6.95 17.96
CA GLU A 193 -22.13 6.78 18.67
C GLU A 193 -21.94 6.71 20.19
N ASP A 194 -20.88 6.03 20.63
CA ASP A 194 -20.56 5.87 22.06
C ASP A 194 -19.13 6.34 22.39
N PRO A 195 -18.97 7.59 22.84
CA PRO A 195 -17.68 8.13 23.24
C PRO A 195 -16.99 7.37 24.38
N ALA A 196 -17.74 6.61 25.20
CA ALA A 196 -17.16 5.80 26.26
C ALA A 196 -16.32 4.64 25.70
N GLN A 197 -16.68 4.14 24.53
CA GLN A 197 -15.95 3.08 23.83
C GLN A 197 -14.84 3.61 22.91
N ALA A 198 -14.68 4.92 22.75
CA ALA A 198 -13.74 5.51 21.79
C ALA A 198 -12.28 5.03 21.98
N THR A 199 -11.84 4.82 23.23
CA THR A 199 -10.49 4.30 23.52
C THR A 199 -10.33 2.87 23.03
N GLN A 200 -11.31 2.01 23.30
CA GLN A 200 -11.31 0.62 22.83
C GLN A 200 -11.37 0.57 21.30
N CYS A 201 -12.25 1.33 20.68
CA CYS A 201 -12.36 1.44 19.23
C CYS A 201 -11.04 1.89 18.58
N ALA A 202 -10.36 2.89 19.15
CA ALA A 202 -9.07 3.35 18.65
C ALA A 202 -8.00 2.24 18.71
N GLN A 203 -7.94 1.45 19.78
CA GLN A 203 -7.03 0.31 19.91
C GLN A 203 -7.34 -0.78 18.88
N GLN A 204 -8.61 -1.14 18.70
CA GLN A 204 -9.01 -2.15 17.71
C GLN A 204 -8.77 -1.67 16.29
N TYR A 205 -9.06 -0.41 15.99
CA TYR A 205 -8.80 0.19 14.68
C TYR A 205 -7.31 0.17 14.32
N ALA A 206 -6.43 0.47 15.28
CA ALA A 206 -4.99 0.42 15.07
C ALA A 206 -4.47 -0.99 14.72
N LYS A 207 -5.07 -2.06 15.29
CA LYS A 207 -4.74 -3.44 14.92
C LYS A 207 -5.06 -3.75 13.45
N LEU A 208 -6.21 -3.28 12.96
CA LEU A 208 -6.60 -3.43 11.55
C LEU A 208 -5.67 -2.65 10.64
N GLY A 209 -5.31 -1.43 11.05
CA GLY A 209 -4.53 -0.50 10.25
C GLY A 209 -3.16 -1.01 9.84
N GLY A 210 -2.53 -1.85 10.64
CA GLY A 210 -1.25 -2.48 10.28
C GLY A 210 -1.34 -3.51 9.13
N LEU A 211 -2.54 -3.99 8.80
CA LEU A 211 -2.79 -4.97 7.74
C LEU A 211 -3.18 -4.32 6.40
N VAL A 212 -3.85 -3.16 6.46
CA VAL A 212 -4.40 -2.46 5.29
C VAL A 212 -3.33 -2.11 4.24
N PRO A 213 -2.18 -1.50 4.58
CA PRO A 213 -1.17 -1.16 3.59
C PRO A 213 -0.59 -2.38 2.88
N ARG A 214 -0.43 -3.50 3.61
CA ARG A 214 0.11 -4.75 3.05
C ARG A 214 -0.84 -5.39 2.04
N LEU A 215 -2.13 -5.47 2.38
CA LEU A 215 -3.15 -5.94 1.42
C LEU A 215 -3.31 -4.95 0.27
N GLY A 216 -3.29 -3.66 0.53
CA GLY A 216 -3.34 -2.62 -0.49
C GLY A 216 -2.20 -2.74 -1.50
N ALA A 217 -0.97 -2.98 -1.05
CA ALA A 217 0.19 -3.22 -1.92
C ALA A 217 -0.02 -4.45 -2.82
N ILE A 218 -0.55 -5.55 -2.26
CA ILE A 218 -0.86 -6.75 -3.06
C ILE A 218 -1.92 -6.45 -4.12
N VAL A 219 -3.02 -5.80 -3.73
CA VAL A 219 -4.11 -5.44 -4.65
C VAL A 219 -3.61 -4.51 -5.76
N SER A 220 -2.90 -3.44 -5.41
CA SER A 220 -2.38 -2.46 -6.37
C SER A 220 -1.39 -3.11 -7.33
N THR A 221 -0.42 -3.88 -6.82
CA THR A 221 0.58 -4.54 -7.67
C THR A 221 -0.08 -5.57 -8.60
N ALA A 222 -0.97 -6.41 -8.07
CA ALA A 222 -1.68 -7.40 -8.89
C ALA A 222 -2.54 -6.73 -9.98
N SER A 223 -3.22 -5.62 -9.65
CA SER A 223 -4.01 -4.84 -10.61
C SER A 223 -3.13 -4.29 -11.73
N LEU A 224 -2.01 -3.63 -11.39
CA LEU A 224 -1.08 -3.09 -12.38
C LEU A 224 -0.42 -4.19 -13.23
N LEU A 225 -0.11 -5.35 -12.63
CA LEU A 225 0.44 -6.50 -13.39
C LEU A 225 -0.54 -7.02 -14.45
N LEU A 226 -1.83 -7.05 -14.13
CA LEU A 226 -2.90 -7.52 -15.03
C LEU A 226 -3.35 -6.45 -16.01
N GLU A 227 -2.99 -5.19 -15.78
CA GLU A 227 -3.41 -4.09 -16.65
C GLU A 227 -2.80 -4.23 -18.05
N HIS A 228 -3.64 -4.08 -19.08
CA HIS A 228 -3.29 -4.10 -20.50
C HIS A 228 -3.78 -2.80 -21.13
N GLY A 229 -3.25 -1.66 -20.65
CA GLY A 229 -3.66 -0.33 -21.10
C GLY A 229 -2.73 0.26 -22.15
N GLU A 230 -3.16 1.43 -22.69
CA GLU A 230 -2.35 2.22 -23.63
C GLU A 230 -1.13 2.86 -22.94
N GLN A 231 -1.21 3.05 -21.61
CA GLN A 231 -0.12 3.63 -20.85
C GLN A 231 0.96 2.58 -20.57
N PRO A 232 2.23 2.88 -20.91
CA PRO A 232 3.31 1.94 -20.74
C PRO A 232 3.64 1.74 -19.24
N LEU A 233 3.56 0.48 -18.79
CA LEU A 233 3.93 0.06 -17.44
C LEU A 233 5.22 -0.75 -17.49
N ALA A 234 6.18 -0.43 -16.64
CA ALA A 234 7.31 -1.30 -16.37
C ALA A 234 6.87 -2.34 -15.34
N LYS A 235 6.91 -3.62 -15.71
CA LYS A 235 6.55 -4.75 -14.86
C LYS A 235 7.70 -5.73 -14.77
N GLY A 236 7.85 -6.36 -13.62
CA GLY A 236 8.94 -7.33 -13.44
C GLY A 236 8.93 -8.04 -12.10
N LEU A 237 9.88 -8.93 -11.94
CA LEU A 237 10.15 -9.73 -10.77
C LEU A 237 11.58 -9.45 -10.31
N GLN A 238 11.78 -9.39 -9.00
CA GLN A 238 13.08 -9.16 -8.39
C GLN A 238 13.32 -10.18 -7.29
N ALA A 239 14.47 -10.86 -7.39
CA ALA A 239 15.02 -11.71 -6.37
C ALA A 239 16.20 -10.99 -5.72
N GLU A 240 16.18 -10.83 -4.41
CA GLU A 240 17.27 -10.24 -3.63
C GLU A 240 17.70 -11.20 -2.53
N SER A 241 18.99 -11.30 -2.31
CA SER A 241 19.57 -12.08 -1.20
C SER A 241 20.17 -11.12 -0.19
N GLU A 242 19.49 -10.95 0.93
CA GLU A 242 19.96 -10.13 2.03
C GLU A 242 20.16 -10.98 3.28
N HIS A 243 21.39 -10.95 3.84
CA HIS A 243 21.75 -11.69 5.06
C HIS A 243 21.42 -13.21 5.03
N GLY A 244 21.52 -13.83 3.84
CA GLY A 244 21.22 -15.27 3.67
C GLY A 244 19.72 -15.59 3.50
N TYR A 245 18.87 -14.57 3.45
CA TYR A 245 17.43 -14.71 3.16
C TYR A 245 17.16 -14.25 1.73
N LEU A 246 16.54 -15.12 0.94
CA LEU A 246 16.08 -14.77 -0.40
C LEU A 246 14.68 -14.15 -0.31
N THR A 247 14.56 -12.94 -0.82
CA THR A 247 13.28 -12.24 -0.98
C THR A 247 12.87 -12.23 -2.45
N MET A 248 11.60 -12.40 -2.71
CA MET A 248 11.02 -12.35 -4.05
C MET A 248 9.92 -11.30 -4.05
N THR A 249 10.06 -10.32 -4.94
CA THR A 249 9.13 -9.19 -5.06
C THR A 249 8.67 -9.04 -6.51
N ALA A 250 7.38 -8.81 -6.70
CA ALA A 250 6.83 -8.38 -7.98
C ALA A 250 6.64 -6.86 -7.97
N HIS A 251 7.01 -6.20 -9.06
CA HIS A 251 6.96 -4.75 -9.21
C HIS A 251 6.15 -4.35 -10.43
N ALA A 252 5.43 -3.24 -10.29
CA ALA A 252 4.80 -2.54 -11.41
C ALA A 252 4.95 -1.03 -11.19
N CYS A 253 5.36 -0.31 -12.23
CA CYS A 253 5.60 1.12 -12.18
C CYS A 253 5.15 1.78 -13.49
N PRO A 254 4.41 2.89 -13.46
CA PRO A 254 4.16 3.72 -14.64
C PRO A 254 5.48 4.25 -15.21
N ILE A 255 5.66 4.17 -16.53
CA ILE A 255 6.87 4.69 -17.19
C ILE A 255 6.78 6.21 -17.35
N VAL A 256 5.55 6.74 -17.49
CA VAL A 256 5.29 8.17 -17.60
C VAL A 256 4.49 8.63 -16.39
N PRO A 257 5.16 9.01 -15.28
CA PRO A 257 4.47 9.40 -14.06
C PRO A 257 3.63 10.67 -14.20
N GLY A 258 3.90 11.50 -15.21
CA GLY A 258 3.14 12.73 -15.48
C GLY A 258 1.67 12.47 -15.82
N ASP A 259 1.33 11.34 -16.40
CA ASP A 259 -0.05 10.97 -16.74
C ASP A 259 -0.91 10.65 -15.50
N HIS A 260 -0.28 10.37 -14.37
CA HIS A 260 -0.93 10.12 -13.09
C HIS A 260 -1.00 11.36 -12.19
N VAL A 261 -0.33 12.44 -12.58
CA VAL A 261 -0.36 13.71 -11.88
C VAL A 261 -1.33 14.62 -12.63
N GLU A 262 -2.64 14.47 -12.40
CA GLU A 262 -3.63 15.47 -12.79
C GLU A 262 -3.46 16.75 -11.95
N VAL A 263 -2.32 17.39 -12.07
CA VAL A 263 -2.19 18.81 -11.76
C VAL A 263 -2.55 19.53 -13.04
N GLN A 264 -3.74 20.12 -13.11
CA GLN A 264 -4.00 21.14 -14.11
C GLN A 264 -3.07 22.33 -13.77
N PRO A 265 -1.90 22.46 -14.40
CA PRO A 265 -1.06 23.59 -14.15
C PRO A 265 -1.68 24.79 -14.89
N ARG A 266 -2.22 25.71 -14.17
CA ARG A 266 -2.13 27.09 -14.65
C ARG A 266 -0.66 27.47 -14.47
N ALA A 267 0.19 27.00 -15.39
CA ALA A 267 1.59 27.34 -15.44
C ALA A 267 1.74 28.84 -15.62
N VAL A 268 2.17 29.51 -14.58
CA VAL A 268 2.88 30.77 -14.74
C VAL A 268 4.32 30.37 -15.05
N GLN A 269 4.69 30.35 -16.33
CA GLN A 269 6.10 30.35 -16.73
C GLN A 269 6.71 31.70 -16.28
N VAL A 270 7.68 31.64 -15.40
CA VAL A 270 8.61 32.74 -15.14
C VAL A 270 9.81 32.58 -16.05
#